data_0577c6000b6be5de9fd35079bd2e1607
#
_entry.id   0577c6000b6be5de9fd35079bd2e1607
#
_cell.length_a   1.000
_cell.length_b   1.000
_cell.length_c   1.000
_cell.angle_alpha   90.00
_cell.angle_beta   90.00
_cell.angle_gamma   90.00
#
_symmetry.space_group_name_H-M   'P 1'
#
loop_
_entity.id
_entity.type
_entity.pdbx_description
1 polymer ?
#
loop_
_entity_poly.entity_id
_entity_poly.type
_entity_poly.pdbx_seq_one_letter_code
_entity_poly.pdbx_strand_id
1 'polypeptide(L)'
;MSEKHIGEVVQVTGPVLDIRFPEGELPALLNAIEIDNHGEKLVVEVAQQTGDNMVRCIAMKSTDGLVRGTKAVDTGGPIAVPVGEECLGRVFNLLGETVDNKPAPETAEKWPIHRDPPSYEEQVPATEILETGIKVVDLICPYAKGGKIGLFGGAGVGKTVLIMELIHNVATAHGGLSVFTGVGERTREGNDLYNEMKESGVIDKTALVYGQMNEPPGARMRVGLSGLTMAEYFRDVKNQDVLLFIDNIFRFTQAGSEVSALLGRMPSAVGYQPTLASEMGALQERITSTKKGSITSVQAVYVPADDLTDPAPATTFTHLDATTVLSRDIASQGIYPAVDPLESTSRILTPDMVGQEHYEVARAVQQILQRYQELQDIIAIMGMDELAEEDKLAVNRARKVQRFMSQSFSVAEQFTGMPGQYVPLKETIRGFRMIIDGECDDIPESCFLFAGTIDEVFKKVGKAGTV
;
A
#
# COMPACT_ATOMS: atom_id res chain seq x y z
N MET A 1 -36.02 -0.61 -19.20
CA MET A 1 -34.79 -1.00 -19.89
C MET A 1 -34.39 0.21 -20.69
N SER A 2 -33.27 0.89 -20.32
CA SER A 2 -32.78 1.98 -21.17
C SER A 2 -32.43 1.39 -22.54
N GLU A 3 -32.82 2.05 -23.62
CA GLU A 3 -32.39 1.68 -24.96
C GLU A 3 -30.86 1.64 -24.95
N LYS A 4 -30.27 0.50 -25.35
CA LYS A 4 -28.83 0.35 -25.43
C LYS A 4 -28.34 1.12 -26.64
N HIS A 5 -27.50 2.14 -26.44
CA HIS A 5 -26.85 2.85 -27.53
C HIS A 5 -25.75 1.99 -28.12
N ILE A 6 -25.78 1.79 -29.43
CA ILE A 6 -24.87 0.92 -30.16
C ILE A 6 -24.05 1.76 -31.14
N GLY A 7 -22.74 1.73 -30.95
CA GLY A 7 -21.78 2.34 -31.85
C GLY A 7 -20.97 1.31 -32.64
N GLU A 8 -20.06 1.79 -33.45
CA GLU A 8 -19.15 0.98 -34.29
C GLU A 8 -17.69 1.41 -34.08
N VAL A 9 -16.81 0.44 -33.98
CA VAL A 9 -15.37 0.68 -33.93
C VAL A 9 -14.88 1.27 -35.25
N VAL A 10 -14.30 2.46 -35.20
CA VAL A 10 -13.76 3.17 -36.37
C VAL A 10 -12.27 2.95 -36.54
N GLN A 11 -11.53 2.99 -35.44
CA GLN A 11 -10.08 2.86 -35.42
C GLN A 11 -9.61 2.14 -34.16
N VAL A 12 -8.54 1.35 -34.33
CA VAL A 12 -7.84 0.69 -33.22
C VAL A 12 -6.36 1.10 -33.31
N THR A 13 -5.84 1.66 -32.23
CA THR A 13 -4.43 2.09 -32.11
C THR A 13 -3.87 1.55 -30.80
N GLY A 14 -3.44 0.28 -30.81
CA GLY A 14 -3.03 -0.42 -29.59
C GLY A 14 -4.17 -0.46 -28.56
N PRO A 15 -3.95 -0.01 -27.32
CA PRO A 15 -4.98 -0.03 -26.28
C PRO A 15 -6.04 1.08 -26.43
N VAL A 16 -5.96 1.93 -27.44
CA VAL A 16 -6.88 3.06 -27.64
C VAL A 16 -7.75 2.81 -28.87
N LEU A 17 -9.04 3.06 -28.73
CA LEU A 17 -10.07 2.84 -29.74
C LEU A 17 -10.85 4.11 -29.99
N ASP A 18 -11.18 4.37 -31.27
CA ASP A 18 -12.18 5.36 -31.64
C ASP A 18 -13.47 4.66 -32.06
N ILE A 19 -14.59 5.06 -31.44
CA ILE A 19 -15.91 4.46 -31.63
C ILE A 19 -16.88 5.57 -32.03
N ARG A 20 -17.67 5.36 -33.08
CA ARG A 20 -18.69 6.27 -33.54
C ARG A 20 -20.07 5.81 -33.08
N PHE A 21 -20.86 6.72 -32.55
CA PHE A 21 -22.23 6.51 -32.16
C PHE A 21 -23.20 7.30 -33.04
N PRO A 22 -24.48 6.93 -33.09
CA PRO A 22 -25.51 7.74 -33.73
C PRO A 22 -25.59 9.15 -33.12
N GLU A 23 -26.14 10.08 -33.88
CA GLU A 23 -26.35 11.46 -33.37
C GLU A 23 -27.30 11.46 -32.17
N GLY A 24 -26.91 12.13 -31.09
CA GLY A 24 -27.67 12.19 -29.84
C GLY A 24 -27.49 11.00 -28.90
N GLU A 25 -26.71 9.98 -29.29
CA GLU A 25 -26.48 8.76 -28.48
C GLU A 25 -25.04 8.65 -27.97
N LEU A 26 -24.32 9.76 -27.91
CA LEU A 26 -22.92 9.78 -27.49
C LEU A 26 -22.78 9.38 -26.01
N PRO A 27 -21.94 8.36 -25.68
CA PRO A 27 -21.69 7.97 -24.29
C PRO A 27 -21.09 9.09 -23.45
N ALA A 28 -21.44 9.12 -22.18
CA ALA A 28 -20.80 10.01 -21.22
C ALA A 28 -19.32 9.59 -20.97
N LEU A 29 -18.52 10.55 -20.52
CA LEU A 29 -17.15 10.27 -20.09
C LEU A 29 -17.15 9.21 -18.98
N LEU A 30 -16.16 8.32 -19.00
CA LEU A 30 -15.97 7.23 -18.07
C LEU A 30 -16.99 6.07 -18.21
N ASN A 31 -17.95 6.16 -19.12
CA ASN A 31 -18.82 5.01 -19.38
C ASN A 31 -18.01 3.80 -19.85
N ALA A 32 -18.45 2.63 -19.40
CA ALA A 32 -17.98 1.34 -19.91
C ALA A 32 -18.73 0.97 -21.17
N ILE A 33 -17.99 0.59 -22.20
CA ILE A 33 -18.53 0.10 -23.47
C ILE A 33 -18.11 -1.36 -23.64
N GLU A 34 -19.05 -2.21 -23.99
CA GLU A 34 -18.82 -3.64 -24.21
C GLU A 34 -18.74 -3.94 -25.71
N ILE A 35 -17.70 -4.68 -26.10
CA ILE A 35 -17.44 -5.12 -27.45
C ILE A 35 -17.24 -6.62 -27.46
N ASP A 36 -17.88 -7.31 -28.38
CA ASP A 36 -17.60 -8.73 -28.63
C ASP A 36 -16.40 -8.84 -29.57
N ASN A 37 -15.30 -9.28 -29.07
CA ASN A 37 -14.09 -9.58 -29.86
C ASN A 37 -13.95 -11.08 -30.04
N HIS A 38 -14.58 -11.60 -31.11
CA HIS A 38 -14.58 -13.02 -31.46
C HIS A 38 -15.02 -13.98 -30.35
N GLY A 39 -16.06 -13.59 -29.60
CA GLY A 39 -16.61 -14.37 -28.48
C GLY A 39 -15.98 -14.04 -27.12
N GLU A 40 -14.96 -13.18 -27.09
CA GLU A 40 -14.42 -12.64 -25.85
C GLU A 40 -14.98 -11.25 -25.58
N LYS A 41 -15.44 -11.03 -24.37
CA LYS A 41 -15.94 -9.73 -23.94
C LYS A 41 -14.76 -8.78 -23.70
N LEU A 42 -14.67 -7.73 -24.53
CA LEU A 42 -13.78 -6.62 -24.35
C LEU A 42 -14.52 -5.43 -23.74
N VAL A 43 -14.06 -4.92 -22.61
CA VAL A 43 -14.57 -3.69 -22.01
C VAL A 43 -13.58 -2.56 -22.31
N VAL A 44 -14.12 -1.44 -22.76
CA VAL A 44 -13.35 -0.20 -22.99
C VAL A 44 -14.03 0.95 -22.23
N GLU A 45 -13.24 1.93 -21.80
CA GLU A 45 -13.72 3.08 -21.04
C GLU A 45 -13.58 4.35 -21.87
N VAL A 46 -14.64 5.17 -21.89
CA VAL A 46 -14.65 6.46 -22.60
C VAL A 46 -13.70 7.44 -21.90
N ALA A 47 -12.63 7.82 -22.59
CA ALA A 47 -11.64 8.79 -22.08
C ALA A 47 -11.88 10.21 -22.62
N GLN A 48 -12.35 10.34 -23.87
CA GLN A 48 -12.56 11.63 -24.53
C GLN A 48 -13.73 11.57 -25.50
N GLN A 49 -14.38 12.71 -25.69
CA GLN A 49 -15.30 12.96 -26.80
C GLN A 49 -14.53 13.78 -27.84
N THR A 50 -14.36 13.26 -29.04
CA THR A 50 -13.48 13.85 -30.06
C THR A 50 -14.21 14.67 -31.13
N GLY A 51 -15.51 14.78 -31.04
CA GLY A 51 -16.37 15.40 -32.07
C GLY A 51 -16.88 14.37 -33.09
N ASP A 52 -17.71 14.79 -34.04
CA ASP A 52 -18.30 13.94 -35.08
C ASP A 52 -18.96 12.66 -34.56
N ASN A 53 -19.64 12.76 -33.43
CA ASN A 53 -20.26 11.62 -32.72
C ASN A 53 -19.27 10.49 -32.37
N MET A 54 -18.01 10.80 -32.18
CA MET A 54 -16.97 9.85 -31.80
C MET A 54 -16.51 10.01 -30.37
N VAL A 55 -16.18 8.88 -29.76
CA VAL A 55 -15.52 8.79 -28.47
C VAL A 55 -14.19 8.05 -28.63
N ARG A 56 -13.19 8.50 -27.90
CA ARG A 56 -11.92 7.81 -27.75
C ARG A 56 -11.91 7.06 -26.44
N CYS A 57 -11.60 5.75 -26.52
CA CYS A 57 -11.72 4.85 -25.40
C CYS A 57 -10.39 4.14 -25.11
N ILE A 58 -10.21 3.72 -23.88
CA ILE A 58 -9.07 2.93 -23.41
C ILE A 58 -9.55 1.50 -23.14
N ALA A 59 -8.88 0.52 -23.72
CA ALA A 59 -9.22 -0.88 -23.55
C ALA A 59 -8.70 -1.46 -22.22
N MET A 60 -9.52 -2.29 -21.61
CA MET A 60 -9.20 -2.98 -20.34
C MET A 60 -8.62 -4.38 -20.55
N LYS A 61 -8.70 -4.91 -21.78
CA LYS A 61 -8.07 -6.16 -22.22
C LYS A 61 -7.38 -5.94 -23.57
N SER A 62 -6.70 -6.97 -24.09
CA SER A 62 -6.07 -6.89 -25.43
C SER A 62 -7.10 -6.55 -26.50
N THR A 63 -6.67 -5.71 -27.44
CA THR A 63 -7.43 -5.34 -28.66
C THR A 63 -7.05 -6.19 -29.86
N ASP A 64 -6.22 -7.20 -29.68
CA ASP A 64 -5.75 -8.05 -30.76
C ASP A 64 -6.92 -8.73 -31.48
N GLY A 65 -6.88 -8.70 -32.81
CA GLY A 65 -7.94 -9.27 -33.64
C GLY A 65 -9.21 -8.42 -33.79
N LEU A 66 -9.32 -7.28 -33.09
CA LEU A 66 -10.48 -6.41 -33.20
C LEU A 66 -10.50 -5.71 -34.56
N VAL A 67 -11.63 -5.78 -35.27
CA VAL A 67 -11.82 -5.22 -36.60
C VAL A 67 -12.70 -3.97 -36.60
N ARG A 68 -12.48 -3.10 -37.57
CA ARG A 68 -13.35 -1.95 -37.82
C ARG A 68 -14.77 -2.40 -38.14
N GLY A 69 -15.76 -1.64 -37.71
CA GLY A 69 -17.18 -1.98 -37.90
C GLY A 69 -17.74 -2.93 -36.84
N THR A 70 -16.90 -3.41 -35.89
CA THR A 70 -17.39 -4.22 -34.76
C THR A 70 -18.34 -3.37 -33.91
N LYS A 71 -19.46 -3.95 -33.51
CA LYS A 71 -20.47 -3.29 -32.65
C LYS A 71 -19.93 -3.06 -31.25
N ALA A 72 -20.19 -1.87 -30.74
CA ALA A 72 -19.83 -1.42 -29.40
C ALA A 72 -21.08 -0.95 -28.66
N VAL A 73 -21.37 -1.54 -27.51
CA VAL A 73 -22.58 -1.29 -26.75
C VAL A 73 -22.25 -0.48 -25.50
N ASP A 74 -22.82 0.73 -25.41
CA ASP A 74 -22.73 1.54 -24.19
C ASP A 74 -23.53 0.86 -23.07
N THR A 75 -22.92 0.65 -21.91
CA THR A 75 -23.57 0.10 -20.73
C THR A 75 -24.41 1.12 -19.96
N GLY A 76 -24.27 2.40 -20.30
CA GLY A 76 -24.96 3.52 -19.64
C GLY A 76 -24.34 3.95 -18.31
N GLY A 77 -23.18 3.46 -17.94
CA GLY A 77 -22.48 3.83 -16.72
C GLY A 77 -21.03 3.40 -16.70
N PRO A 78 -20.27 3.81 -15.66
CA PRO A 78 -18.89 3.39 -15.48
C PRO A 78 -18.73 1.90 -15.23
N ILE A 79 -17.47 1.42 -15.28
CA ILE A 79 -17.11 0.09 -14.79
C ILE A 79 -17.57 -0.03 -13.33
N ALA A 80 -18.28 -1.12 -13.02
CA ALA A 80 -18.76 -1.41 -11.67
C ALA A 80 -18.23 -2.74 -11.18
N VAL A 81 -17.85 -2.79 -9.91
CA VAL A 81 -17.28 -3.98 -9.26
C VAL A 81 -18.17 -4.45 -8.12
N PRO A 82 -18.18 -5.77 -7.82
CA PRO A 82 -18.89 -6.28 -6.66
C PRO A 82 -18.30 -5.72 -5.36
N VAL A 83 -19.17 -5.47 -4.40
CA VAL A 83 -18.80 -4.98 -3.07
C VAL A 83 -19.54 -5.79 -2.01
N GLY A 84 -19.03 -5.87 -0.81
CA GLY A 84 -19.66 -6.57 0.30
C GLY A 84 -18.79 -7.66 0.90
N GLU A 85 -19.30 -8.30 1.95
CA GLU A 85 -18.60 -9.35 2.69
C GLU A 85 -18.31 -10.60 1.84
N GLU A 86 -19.12 -10.82 0.80
CA GLU A 86 -18.97 -11.90 -0.16
C GLU A 86 -17.68 -11.77 -1.01
N CYS A 87 -17.08 -10.59 -1.02
CA CYS A 87 -15.79 -10.36 -1.69
C CYS A 87 -14.58 -10.79 -0.83
N LEU A 88 -14.77 -11.00 0.48
CA LEU A 88 -13.68 -11.43 1.37
C LEU A 88 -13.22 -12.85 1.03
N GLY A 89 -11.93 -13.08 1.08
CA GLY A 89 -11.33 -14.35 0.73
C GLY A 89 -11.29 -14.64 -0.78
N ARG A 90 -11.63 -13.67 -1.61
CA ARG A 90 -11.77 -13.81 -3.05
C ARG A 90 -10.76 -12.97 -3.80
N VAL A 91 -10.48 -13.36 -5.04
CA VAL A 91 -9.57 -12.66 -5.94
C VAL A 91 -10.32 -12.20 -7.18
N PHE A 92 -10.22 -10.91 -7.49
CA PHE A 92 -10.90 -10.27 -8.61
C PHE A 92 -9.90 -9.60 -9.56
N ASN A 93 -10.33 -9.40 -10.81
CA ASN A 93 -9.69 -8.45 -11.72
C ASN A 93 -10.33 -7.05 -11.58
N LEU A 94 -9.88 -6.10 -12.37
CA LEU A 94 -10.39 -4.72 -12.33
C LEU A 94 -11.90 -4.62 -12.66
N LEU A 95 -12.44 -5.55 -13.44
CA LEU A 95 -13.85 -5.59 -13.83
C LEU A 95 -14.75 -6.27 -12.77
N GLY A 96 -14.15 -6.73 -11.66
CA GLY A 96 -14.86 -7.48 -10.63
C GLY A 96 -15.18 -8.92 -11.03
N GLU A 97 -14.52 -9.43 -12.07
CA GLU A 97 -14.60 -10.85 -12.43
C GLU A 97 -13.68 -11.65 -11.53
N THR A 98 -14.11 -12.81 -11.06
CA THR A 98 -13.30 -13.69 -10.21
C THR A 98 -12.20 -14.38 -11.01
N VAL A 99 -10.99 -14.38 -10.46
CA VAL A 99 -9.81 -15.04 -11.05
C VAL A 99 -9.26 -16.17 -10.17
N ASP A 100 -9.98 -16.52 -9.11
CA ASP A 100 -9.64 -17.59 -8.16
C ASP A 100 -10.24 -18.96 -8.51
N ASN A 101 -10.76 -19.12 -9.72
CA ASN A 101 -11.45 -20.32 -10.20
C ASN A 101 -12.70 -20.73 -9.38
N LYS A 102 -13.30 -19.80 -8.66
CA LYS A 102 -14.54 -19.99 -7.94
C LYS A 102 -15.66 -19.19 -8.62
N PRO A 103 -16.93 -19.59 -8.45
CA PRO A 103 -18.06 -18.85 -9.02
C PRO A 103 -18.10 -17.40 -8.50
N ALA A 104 -18.68 -16.51 -9.29
CA ALA A 104 -18.89 -15.11 -8.88
C ALA A 104 -19.78 -15.06 -7.61
N PRO A 105 -19.57 -14.06 -6.73
CA PRO A 105 -20.45 -13.87 -5.58
C PRO A 105 -21.89 -13.64 -6.00
N GLU A 106 -22.84 -14.39 -5.45
CA GLU A 106 -24.25 -14.39 -5.91
C GLU A 106 -25.01 -13.13 -5.51
N THR A 107 -24.63 -12.51 -4.39
CA THR A 107 -25.41 -11.43 -3.76
C THR A 107 -24.70 -10.08 -3.78
N ALA A 108 -23.57 -9.98 -4.45
CA ALA A 108 -22.77 -8.79 -4.41
C ALA A 108 -23.47 -7.60 -5.09
N GLU A 109 -23.74 -6.58 -4.31
CA GLU A 109 -24.03 -5.24 -4.83
C GLU A 109 -22.85 -4.76 -5.68
N LYS A 110 -23.11 -4.03 -6.75
CA LYS A 110 -22.06 -3.47 -7.60
C LYS A 110 -22.03 -1.97 -7.48
N TRP A 111 -20.82 -1.45 -7.26
CA TRP A 111 -20.54 -0.02 -7.21
C TRP A 111 -19.65 0.42 -8.36
N PRO A 112 -19.87 1.63 -8.91
CA PRO A 112 -18.99 2.18 -9.93
C PRO A 112 -17.61 2.49 -9.33
N ILE A 113 -16.56 2.24 -10.12
CA ILE A 113 -15.19 2.51 -9.67
C ILE A 113 -14.85 4.02 -9.67
N HIS A 114 -15.54 4.81 -10.47
CA HIS A 114 -15.43 6.26 -10.47
C HIS A 114 -16.46 6.84 -9.50
N ARG A 115 -15.97 7.35 -8.39
CA ARG A 115 -16.77 7.93 -7.32
C ARG A 115 -16.12 9.21 -6.84
N ASP A 116 -16.92 10.14 -6.39
CA ASP A 116 -16.43 11.35 -5.75
C ASP A 116 -15.83 11.04 -4.36
N PRO A 117 -14.83 11.79 -3.94
CA PRO A 117 -14.33 11.69 -2.58
C PRO A 117 -15.42 12.10 -1.58
N PRO A 118 -15.33 11.66 -0.30
CA PRO A 118 -16.24 12.11 0.74
C PRO A 118 -16.27 13.64 0.82
N SER A 119 -17.45 14.19 1.06
CA SER A 119 -17.63 15.63 1.21
C SER A 119 -16.85 16.17 2.42
N TYR A 120 -16.52 17.45 2.42
CA TYR A 120 -15.81 18.10 3.52
C TYR A 120 -16.49 17.87 4.89
N GLU A 121 -17.84 17.87 4.90
CA GLU A 121 -18.63 17.66 6.13
C GLU A 121 -18.56 16.21 6.67
N GLU A 122 -18.31 15.25 5.79
CA GLU A 122 -18.20 13.83 6.15
C GLU A 122 -16.81 13.46 6.66
N GLN A 123 -15.80 14.22 6.26
CA GLN A 123 -14.41 13.92 6.63
C GLN A 123 -14.16 14.24 8.11
N VAL A 124 -13.31 13.41 8.71
CA VAL A 124 -12.82 13.57 10.08
C VAL A 124 -11.31 13.70 10.04
N PRO A 125 -10.71 14.66 10.77
CA PRO A 125 -9.26 14.77 10.85
C PRO A 125 -8.63 13.46 11.35
N ALA A 126 -7.50 13.09 10.78
CA ALA A 126 -6.71 11.94 11.22
C ALA A 126 -5.98 12.30 12.53
N THR A 127 -6.62 12.06 13.65
CA THR A 127 -6.11 12.39 14.99
C THR A 127 -5.74 11.16 15.82
N GLU A 128 -6.14 9.97 15.36
CA GLU A 128 -5.89 8.72 16.06
C GLU A 128 -4.74 7.95 15.41
N ILE A 129 -3.91 7.33 16.25
CA ILE A 129 -2.87 6.40 15.81
C ILE A 129 -3.52 5.06 15.48
N LEU A 130 -3.20 4.50 14.32
CA LEU A 130 -3.44 3.10 14.03
C LEU A 130 -2.31 2.28 14.65
N GLU A 131 -2.54 1.70 15.81
CA GLU A 131 -1.57 0.84 16.47
C GLU A 131 -1.37 -0.44 15.68
N THR A 132 -0.16 -0.64 15.17
CA THR A 132 0.17 -1.79 14.32
C THR A 132 0.66 -3.01 15.10
N GLY A 133 1.08 -2.82 16.34
CA GLY A 133 1.74 -3.84 17.15
C GLY A 133 3.17 -4.15 16.74
N ILE A 134 3.73 -3.37 15.81
CA ILE A 134 5.11 -3.47 15.33
C ILE A 134 5.91 -2.33 15.94
N LYS A 135 6.85 -2.65 16.84
CA LYS A 135 7.57 -1.68 17.67
C LYS A 135 8.18 -0.52 16.87
N VAL A 136 8.96 -0.83 15.85
CA VAL A 136 9.67 0.20 15.08
C VAL A 136 8.72 1.10 14.30
N VAL A 137 7.62 0.57 13.79
CA VAL A 137 6.60 1.34 13.08
C VAL A 137 5.89 2.28 14.05
N ASP A 138 5.35 1.73 15.13
CA ASP A 138 4.54 2.48 16.08
C ASP A 138 5.34 3.56 16.81
N LEU A 139 6.64 3.33 17.06
CA LEU A 139 7.50 4.30 17.72
C LEU A 139 7.96 5.42 16.77
N ILE A 140 8.51 5.06 15.62
CA ILE A 140 9.29 5.97 14.76
C ILE A 140 8.45 6.60 13.65
N CYS A 141 7.59 5.80 13.01
CA CYS A 141 6.73 6.27 11.92
C CYS A 141 5.27 5.86 12.13
N PRO A 142 4.66 6.27 13.25
CA PRO A 142 3.29 5.86 13.60
C PRO A 142 2.31 6.21 12.47
N TYR A 143 1.41 5.29 12.20
CA TYR A 143 0.40 5.44 11.15
C TYR A 143 -0.82 6.19 11.71
N ALA A 144 -1.27 7.19 10.98
CA ALA A 144 -2.53 7.83 11.27
C ALA A 144 -3.68 6.98 10.75
N LYS A 145 -4.71 6.77 11.56
CA LYS A 145 -5.95 6.14 11.12
C LYS A 145 -6.62 7.00 10.04
N GLY A 146 -6.86 6.43 8.88
CA GLY A 146 -7.30 7.15 7.69
C GLY A 146 -6.18 7.89 6.95
N GLY A 147 -4.93 7.68 7.33
CA GLY A 147 -3.74 8.23 6.68
C GLY A 147 -3.28 7.43 5.48
N LYS A 148 -2.35 8.03 4.75
CA LYS A 148 -1.71 7.46 3.56
C LYS A 148 -0.24 7.22 3.87
N ILE A 149 0.17 5.97 3.83
CA ILE A 149 1.53 5.54 4.18
C ILE A 149 2.25 5.07 2.92
N GLY A 150 3.43 5.63 2.66
CA GLY A 150 4.33 5.13 1.63
C GLY A 150 5.24 4.05 2.19
N LEU A 151 5.31 2.91 1.53
CA LEU A 151 6.22 1.83 1.86
C LEU A 151 7.31 1.73 0.78
N PHE A 152 8.54 2.00 1.19
CA PHE A 152 9.72 2.02 0.33
C PHE A 152 10.60 0.82 0.66
N GLY A 153 11.21 0.24 -0.35
CA GLY A 153 12.18 -0.83 -0.15
C GLY A 153 12.44 -1.60 -1.44
N GLY A 154 13.68 -2.03 -1.58
CA GLY A 154 14.11 -2.89 -2.68
C GLY A 154 13.55 -4.31 -2.58
N ALA A 155 13.95 -5.16 -3.51
CA ALA A 155 13.59 -6.58 -3.45
C ALA A 155 14.29 -7.29 -2.27
N GLY A 156 13.60 -8.21 -1.62
CA GLY A 156 14.18 -9.08 -0.59
C GLY A 156 14.36 -8.47 0.80
N VAL A 157 13.79 -7.30 1.06
CA VAL A 157 13.87 -6.64 2.39
C VAL A 157 12.70 -6.96 3.32
N GLY A 158 11.79 -7.85 2.91
CA GLY A 158 10.66 -8.28 3.73
C GLY A 158 9.39 -7.44 3.58
N LYS A 159 9.24 -6.68 2.47
CA LYS A 159 8.05 -5.86 2.20
C LYS A 159 6.74 -6.66 2.30
N THR A 160 6.65 -7.79 1.60
CA THR A 160 5.45 -8.65 1.58
C THR A 160 5.13 -9.20 2.97
N VAL A 161 6.15 -9.63 3.72
CA VAL A 161 5.97 -10.16 5.08
C VAL A 161 5.46 -9.07 6.02
N LEU A 162 5.96 -7.84 5.89
CA LEU A 162 5.46 -6.70 6.66
C LEU A 162 3.99 -6.40 6.33
N ILE A 163 3.62 -6.41 5.06
CA ILE A 163 2.23 -6.20 4.61
C ILE A 163 1.31 -7.27 5.22
N MET A 164 1.71 -8.54 5.15
CA MET A 164 0.92 -9.63 5.72
C MET A 164 0.78 -9.52 7.25
N GLU A 165 1.83 -9.12 7.95
CA GLU A 165 1.76 -8.90 9.40
C GLU A 165 0.83 -7.74 9.76
N LEU A 166 0.85 -6.65 8.99
CA LEU A 166 -0.10 -5.54 9.16
C LEU A 166 -1.55 -6.01 8.99
N ILE A 167 -1.83 -6.82 7.96
CA ILE A 167 -3.16 -7.40 7.73
C ILE A 167 -3.55 -8.28 8.92
N HIS A 168 -2.65 -9.15 9.37
CA HIS A 168 -2.87 -10.04 10.50
C HIS A 168 -3.18 -9.26 11.79
N ASN A 169 -2.38 -8.26 12.10
CA ASN A 169 -2.51 -7.47 13.33
C ASN A 169 -3.77 -6.62 13.32
N VAL A 170 -4.12 -6.00 12.18
CA VAL A 170 -5.37 -5.23 12.06
C VAL A 170 -6.58 -6.16 12.19
N ALA A 171 -6.56 -7.33 11.59
CA ALA A 171 -7.65 -8.30 11.69
C ALA A 171 -7.83 -8.84 13.11
N THR A 172 -6.74 -9.16 13.80
CA THR A 172 -6.78 -9.80 15.13
C THR A 172 -6.96 -8.79 16.27
N ALA A 173 -6.26 -7.66 16.25
CA ALA A 173 -6.30 -6.67 17.33
C ALA A 173 -7.46 -5.67 17.19
N HIS A 174 -7.83 -5.30 15.96
CA HIS A 174 -8.82 -4.27 15.67
C HIS A 174 -10.11 -4.80 15.04
N GLY A 175 -10.14 -6.09 14.67
CA GLY A 175 -11.28 -6.68 13.96
C GLY A 175 -11.53 -6.08 12.57
N GLY A 176 -10.55 -5.37 12.02
CA GLY A 176 -10.64 -4.65 10.76
C GLY A 176 -10.54 -5.56 9.54
N LEU A 177 -10.97 -5.04 8.41
CA LEU A 177 -10.89 -5.70 7.11
C LEU A 177 -9.78 -5.08 6.27
N SER A 178 -9.30 -5.84 5.31
CA SER A 178 -8.25 -5.39 4.39
C SER A 178 -8.66 -5.62 2.94
N VAL A 179 -8.20 -4.72 2.07
CA VAL A 179 -8.26 -4.89 0.62
C VAL A 179 -6.85 -4.77 0.08
N PHE A 180 -6.40 -5.77 -0.64
CA PHE A 180 -5.10 -5.75 -1.28
C PHE A 180 -5.28 -5.53 -2.79
N THR A 181 -4.60 -4.52 -3.32
CA THR A 181 -4.68 -4.15 -4.73
C THR A 181 -3.30 -4.30 -5.37
N GLY A 182 -3.15 -5.30 -6.22
CA GLY A 182 -1.94 -5.52 -7.02
C GLY A 182 -1.99 -4.73 -8.32
N VAL A 183 -1.14 -3.72 -8.47
CA VAL A 183 -1.08 -2.86 -9.64
C VAL A 183 0.21 -3.11 -10.43
N GLY A 184 0.11 -3.80 -11.55
CA GLY A 184 1.24 -4.09 -12.42
C GLY A 184 2.26 -5.07 -11.82
N GLU A 185 1.84 -5.90 -10.88
CA GLU A 185 2.69 -6.93 -10.28
C GLU A 185 2.74 -8.20 -11.14
N ARG A 186 3.72 -9.04 -10.88
CA ARG A 186 3.87 -10.33 -11.57
C ARG A 186 2.79 -11.29 -11.11
N THR A 187 2.22 -12.04 -12.05
CA THR A 187 1.21 -13.07 -11.79
C THR A 187 1.66 -14.06 -10.72
N ARG A 188 2.93 -14.48 -10.77
CA ARG A 188 3.51 -15.39 -9.80
C ARG A 188 3.50 -14.80 -8.38
N GLU A 189 3.95 -13.56 -8.23
CA GLU A 189 3.99 -12.89 -6.91
C GLU A 189 2.59 -12.73 -6.32
N GLY A 190 1.59 -12.42 -7.16
CA GLY A 190 0.20 -12.35 -6.72
C GLY A 190 -0.35 -13.70 -6.27
N ASN A 191 0.01 -14.79 -6.94
CA ASN A 191 -0.39 -16.14 -6.55
C ASN A 191 0.33 -16.60 -5.27
N ASP A 192 1.62 -16.32 -5.15
CA ASP A 192 2.40 -16.63 -3.95
C ASP A 192 1.79 -15.91 -2.74
N LEU A 193 1.50 -14.60 -2.85
CA LEU A 193 0.84 -13.82 -1.81
C LEU A 193 -0.53 -14.40 -1.40
N TYR A 194 -1.35 -14.82 -2.37
CA TYR A 194 -2.64 -15.44 -2.09
C TYR A 194 -2.49 -16.73 -1.27
N ASN A 195 -1.52 -17.57 -1.62
CA ASN A 195 -1.26 -18.81 -0.90
C ASN A 195 -0.69 -18.55 0.51
N GLU A 196 0.23 -17.61 0.65
CA GLU A 196 0.77 -17.19 1.94
C GLU A 196 -0.32 -16.62 2.86
N MET A 197 -1.26 -15.84 2.32
CA MET A 197 -2.42 -15.35 3.08
C MET A 197 -3.36 -16.49 3.53
N LYS A 198 -3.49 -17.53 2.74
CA LYS A 198 -4.24 -18.73 3.14
C LYS A 198 -3.57 -19.48 4.27
N GLU A 199 -2.27 -19.69 4.16
CA GLU A 199 -1.47 -20.43 5.14
C GLU A 199 -1.41 -19.68 6.48
N SER A 200 -1.32 -18.36 6.45
CA SER A 200 -1.33 -17.51 7.64
C SER A 200 -2.73 -17.23 8.21
N GLY A 201 -3.79 -17.65 7.51
CA GLY A 201 -5.17 -17.50 7.97
C GLY A 201 -5.75 -16.08 7.88
N VAL A 202 -5.09 -15.17 7.16
CA VAL A 202 -5.56 -13.78 7.02
C VAL A 202 -6.48 -13.58 5.81
N ILE A 203 -6.58 -14.56 4.94
CA ILE A 203 -7.34 -14.48 3.69
C ILE A 203 -8.82 -14.17 3.90
N ASP A 204 -9.45 -14.72 4.94
CA ASP A 204 -10.88 -14.57 5.21
C ASP A 204 -11.29 -13.13 5.59
N LYS A 205 -10.32 -12.29 5.92
CA LYS A 205 -10.51 -10.87 6.24
C LYS A 205 -10.01 -9.93 5.14
N THR A 206 -9.63 -10.49 3.98
CA THR A 206 -8.99 -9.74 2.90
C THR A 206 -9.68 -9.99 1.57
N ALA A 207 -9.99 -8.93 0.83
CA ALA A 207 -10.36 -8.99 -0.58
C ALA A 207 -9.13 -8.65 -1.43
N LEU A 208 -8.90 -9.38 -2.52
CA LEU A 208 -7.77 -9.17 -3.41
C LEU A 208 -8.25 -8.74 -4.80
N VAL A 209 -7.62 -7.72 -5.35
CA VAL A 209 -7.91 -7.22 -6.69
C VAL A 209 -6.59 -7.07 -7.46
N TYR A 210 -6.46 -7.77 -8.58
CA TYR A 210 -5.22 -7.78 -9.37
C TYR A 210 -5.40 -7.20 -10.76
N GLY A 211 -4.50 -6.27 -11.14
CA GLY A 211 -4.22 -5.84 -12.49
C GLY A 211 -2.75 -6.11 -12.78
N GLN A 212 -2.47 -7.20 -13.48
CA GLN A 212 -1.13 -7.76 -13.56
C GLN A 212 -0.24 -7.05 -14.60
N MET A 213 1.06 -7.32 -14.55
CA MET A 213 2.07 -6.70 -15.41
C MET A 213 1.83 -6.93 -16.90
N ASN A 214 1.29 -8.08 -17.27
CA ASN A 214 1.00 -8.47 -18.66
C ASN A 214 -0.32 -7.90 -19.19
N GLU A 215 -1.13 -7.28 -18.35
CA GLU A 215 -2.39 -6.66 -18.77
C GLU A 215 -2.14 -5.29 -19.40
N PRO A 216 -3.02 -4.82 -20.29
CA PRO A 216 -2.87 -3.53 -20.95
C PRO A 216 -2.90 -2.37 -19.94
N PRO A 217 -2.40 -1.18 -20.36
CA PRO A 217 -2.32 -0.03 -19.44
C PRO A 217 -3.68 0.39 -18.87
N GLY A 218 -4.78 0.23 -19.60
CA GLY A 218 -6.12 0.49 -19.05
C GLY A 218 -6.44 -0.29 -17.81
N ALA A 219 -6.10 -1.58 -17.77
CA ALA A 219 -6.27 -2.42 -16.60
C ALA A 219 -5.44 -1.93 -15.40
N ARG A 220 -4.17 -1.63 -15.62
CA ARG A 220 -3.26 -1.14 -14.58
C ARG A 220 -3.64 0.24 -14.04
N MET A 221 -4.26 1.08 -14.87
CA MET A 221 -4.77 2.39 -14.46
C MET A 221 -6.00 2.30 -13.57
N ARG A 222 -6.82 1.27 -13.70
CA ARG A 222 -8.16 1.21 -13.08
C ARG A 222 -8.26 0.22 -11.93
N VAL A 223 -7.37 -0.76 -11.85
CA VAL A 223 -7.42 -1.77 -10.77
C VAL A 223 -7.32 -1.14 -9.37
N GLY A 224 -6.54 -0.08 -9.20
CA GLY A 224 -6.46 0.66 -7.94
C GLY A 224 -7.80 1.24 -7.51
N LEU A 225 -8.57 1.76 -8.46
CA LEU A 225 -9.92 2.27 -8.22
C LEU A 225 -10.90 1.16 -7.86
N SER A 226 -10.77 -0.02 -8.46
CA SER A 226 -11.61 -1.18 -8.15
C SER A 226 -11.43 -1.64 -6.70
N GLY A 227 -10.19 -1.78 -6.24
CA GLY A 227 -9.91 -2.13 -4.85
C GLY A 227 -10.34 -1.05 -3.87
N LEU A 228 -10.10 0.22 -4.21
CA LEU A 228 -10.55 1.35 -3.39
C LEU A 228 -12.07 1.37 -3.24
N THR A 229 -12.82 1.08 -4.30
CA THR A 229 -14.29 1.00 -4.26
C THR A 229 -14.78 -0.09 -3.31
N MET A 230 -14.13 -1.26 -3.30
CA MET A 230 -14.44 -2.32 -2.34
C MET A 230 -14.17 -1.87 -0.89
N ALA A 231 -13.06 -1.15 -0.66
CA ALA A 231 -12.73 -0.61 0.64
C ALA A 231 -13.74 0.46 1.11
N GLU A 232 -14.19 1.32 0.20
CA GLU A 232 -15.20 2.34 0.49
C GLU A 232 -16.53 1.76 0.95
N TYR A 233 -16.94 0.62 0.42
CA TYR A 233 -18.16 -0.05 0.88
C TYR A 233 -18.07 -0.42 2.37
N PHE A 234 -16.96 -0.99 2.80
CA PHE A 234 -16.77 -1.35 4.20
C PHE A 234 -16.70 -0.13 5.11
N ARG A 235 -16.08 0.97 4.66
CA ARG A 235 -16.06 2.23 5.39
C ARG A 235 -17.44 2.87 5.50
N ASP A 236 -18.17 2.99 4.38
CA ASP A 236 -19.35 3.84 4.27
C ASP A 236 -20.65 3.12 4.64
N VAL A 237 -20.74 1.80 4.41
CA VAL A 237 -21.93 0.99 4.67
C VAL A 237 -21.78 0.15 5.92
N LYS A 238 -20.62 -0.47 6.13
CA LYS A 238 -20.36 -1.32 7.29
C LYS A 238 -19.79 -0.57 8.48
N ASN A 239 -19.46 0.72 8.32
CA ASN A 239 -18.89 1.58 9.36
C ASN A 239 -17.63 0.97 9.98
N GLN A 240 -16.75 0.45 9.15
CA GLN A 240 -15.54 -0.24 9.58
C GLN A 240 -14.28 0.55 9.22
N ASP A 241 -13.22 0.23 9.94
CA ASP A 241 -11.87 0.66 9.60
C ASP A 241 -11.26 -0.36 8.65
N VAL A 242 -10.82 0.12 7.50
CA VAL A 242 -10.29 -0.71 6.41
C VAL A 242 -8.84 -0.38 6.16
N LEU A 243 -8.03 -1.41 5.97
CA LEU A 243 -6.66 -1.27 5.51
C LEU A 243 -6.60 -1.54 4.00
N LEU A 244 -6.18 -0.55 3.23
CA LEU A 244 -6.04 -0.65 1.78
C LEU A 244 -4.57 -0.73 1.40
N PHE A 245 -4.16 -1.82 0.77
CA PHE A 245 -2.83 -1.96 0.19
C PHE A 245 -2.86 -1.71 -1.30
N ILE A 246 -1.89 -0.92 -1.79
CA ILE A 246 -1.68 -0.67 -3.22
C ILE A 246 -0.23 -1.02 -3.53
N ASP A 247 0.00 -2.11 -4.25
CA ASP A 247 1.31 -2.54 -4.68
C ASP A 247 1.31 -2.74 -6.20
N ASN A 248 1.85 -1.83 -6.96
CA ASN A 248 2.66 -0.66 -6.68
C ASN A 248 2.01 0.62 -7.24
N ILE A 249 1.94 1.68 -6.48
CA ILE A 249 1.31 2.93 -6.92
C ILE A 249 2.02 3.57 -8.14
N PHE A 250 3.33 3.37 -8.29
CA PHE A 250 4.09 3.83 -9.45
C PHE A 250 3.54 3.25 -10.76
N ARG A 251 3.07 2.00 -10.76
CA ARG A 251 2.52 1.35 -11.95
C ARG A 251 1.21 1.98 -12.42
N PHE A 252 0.45 2.55 -11.50
CA PHE A 252 -0.72 3.36 -11.83
C PHE A 252 -0.34 4.58 -12.67
N THR A 253 0.66 5.34 -12.25
CA THR A 253 1.15 6.51 -13.00
C THR A 253 1.82 6.14 -14.31
N GLN A 254 2.61 5.08 -14.32
CA GLN A 254 3.25 4.56 -15.54
C GLN A 254 2.23 4.17 -16.60
N ALA A 255 1.17 3.46 -16.22
CA ALA A 255 0.11 3.07 -17.14
C ALA A 255 -0.59 4.30 -17.76
N GLY A 256 -0.80 5.35 -16.98
CA GLY A 256 -1.30 6.63 -17.48
C GLY A 256 -0.39 7.28 -18.52
N SER A 257 0.93 7.20 -18.32
CA SER A 257 1.89 7.73 -19.30
C SER A 257 1.91 6.96 -20.61
N GLU A 258 1.72 5.65 -20.57
CA GLU A 258 1.70 4.78 -21.76
C GLU A 258 0.54 5.12 -22.72
N VAL A 259 -0.62 5.53 -22.20
CA VAL A 259 -1.77 5.89 -23.03
C VAL A 259 -1.85 7.38 -23.38
N SER A 260 -1.15 8.23 -22.67
CA SER A 260 -1.28 9.68 -22.76
C SER A 260 -1.03 10.22 -24.19
N ALA A 261 0.02 9.75 -24.82
CA ALA A 261 0.35 10.14 -26.22
C ALA A 261 -0.73 9.66 -27.20
N LEU A 262 -1.27 8.47 -27.02
CA LEU A 262 -2.32 7.90 -27.84
C LEU A 262 -3.65 8.65 -27.69
N LEU A 263 -3.87 9.30 -26.53
CA LEU A 263 -4.99 10.19 -26.30
C LEU A 263 -4.77 11.58 -26.89
N GLY A 264 -3.63 11.83 -27.52
CA GLY A 264 -3.32 13.13 -28.13
C GLY A 264 -2.87 14.18 -27.14
N ARG A 265 -2.45 13.80 -25.94
CA ARG A 265 -1.93 14.73 -24.93
C ARG A 265 -0.45 14.98 -25.13
N MET A 266 -0.02 16.24 -25.03
CA MET A 266 1.40 16.57 -25.04
C MET A 266 2.07 16.08 -23.76
N PRO A 267 3.24 15.42 -23.85
CA PRO A 267 3.96 14.96 -22.66
C PRO A 267 4.43 16.14 -21.79
N SER A 268 4.43 15.95 -20.50
CA SER A 268 5.04 16.85 -19.52
C SER A 268 6.49 16.46 -19.22
N ALA A 269 7.03 16.91 -18.09
CA ALA A 269 8.40 16.58 -17.68
C ALA A 269 8.66 15.07 -17.67
N VAL A 270 9.83 14.67 -18.16
CA VAL A 270 10.30 13.25 -18.22
C VAL A 270 9.36 12.33 -19.03
N GLY A 271 8.46 12.89 -19.85
CA GLY A 271 7.53 12.12 -20.66
C GLY A 271 6.25 11.67 -19.97
N TYR A 272 6.00 12.10 -18.75
CA TYR A 272 4.76 11.81 -18.03
C TYR A 272 3.55 12.54 -18.62
N GLN A 273 2.36 12.05 -18.32
CA GLN A 273 1.10 12.69 -18.69
C GLN A 273 0.94 14.06 -17.99
N PRO A 274 0.36 15.05 -18.67
CA PRO A 274 0.10 16.36 -18.05
C PRO A 274 -0.94 16.29 -16.93
N THR A 275 -1.73 15.22 -16.88
CA THR A 275 -2.79 14.95 -15.89
C THR A 275 -2.30 14.14 -14.69
N LEU A 276 -1.00 13.92 -14.54
CA LEU A 276 -0.42 13.09 -13.47
C LEU A 276 -0.93 13.49 -12.08
N ALA A 277 -0.84 14.77 -11.74
CA ALA A 277 -1.23 15.27 -10.43
C ALA A 277 -2.74 15.12 -10.17
N SER A 278 -3.57 15.39 -11.18
CA SER A 278 -5.03 15.28 -11.04
C SER A 278 -5.50 13.83 -10.99
N GLU A 279 -4.88 12.93 -11.74
CA GLU A 279 -5.17 11.49 -11.69
C GLU A 279 -4.78 10.89 -10.32
N MET A 280 -3.60 11.24 -9.82
CA MET A 280 -3.17 10.84 -8.48
C MET A 280 -4.08 11.42 -7.40
N GLY A 281 -4.42 12.70 -7.49
CA GLY A 281 -5.32 13.38 -6.56
C GLY A 281 -6.69 12.72 -6.52
N ALA A 282 -7.28 12.39 -7.67
CA ALA A 282 -8.58 11.74 -7.75
C ALA A 282 -8.62 10.38 -7.02
N LEU A 283 -7.53 9.63 -7.04
CA LEU A 283 -7.39 8.39 -6.28
C LEU A 283 -7.18 8.68 -4.79
N GLN A 284 -6.22 9.54 -4.45
CA GLN A 284 -5.76 9.74 -3.08
C GLN A 284 -6.80 10.45 -2.18
N GLU A 285 -7.58 11.37 -2.72
CA GLU A 285 -8.59 12.11 -1.96
C GLU A 285 -9.77 11.24 -1.48
N ARG A 286 -9.99 10.10 -2.12
CA ARG A 286 -10.99 9.11 -1.68
C ARG A 286 -10.54 8.31 -0.46
N ILE A 287 -9.22 8.26 -0.23
CA ILE A 287 -8.59 7.53 0.89
C ILE A 287 -8.56 8.47 2.10
N THR A 288 -9.54 8.36 2.96
CA THR A 288 -9.67 9.24 4.14
C THR A 288 -10.56 8.62 5.20
N SER A 289 -10.52 9.21 6.40
CA SER A 289 -11.47 8.94 7.49
C SER A 289 -12.75 9.73 7.29
N THR A 290 -13.87 9.08 7.58
CA THR A 290 -15.18 9.69 7.64
C THR A 290 -15.81 9.46 9.01
N LYS A 291 -16.94 10.12 9.28
CA LYS A 291 -17.73 9.89 10.50
C LYS A 291 -18.23 8.45 10.67
N LYS A 292 -18.20 7.66 9.59
CA LYS A 292 -18.68 6.28 9.55
C LYS A 292 -17.56 5.26 9.77
N GLY A 293 -16.39 5.52 9.24
CA GLY A 293 -15.25 4.63 9.30
C GLY A 293 -14.02 5.23 8.63
N SER A 294 -12.95 4.46 8.51
CA SER A 294 -11.70 4.94 7.91
C SER A 294 -11.17 3.99 6.84
N ILE A 295 -10.44 4.56 5.87
CA ILE A 295 -9.53 3.81 5.01
C ILE A 295 -8.13 4.32 5.28
N THR A 296 -7.29 3.45 5.81
CA THR A 296 -5.85 3.68 5.94
C THR A 296 -5.15 2.96 4.81
N SER A 297 -4.34 3.66 4.03
CA SER A 297 -3.64 3.03 2.91
C SER A 297 -2.16 2.83 3.18
N VAL A 298 -1.65 1.67 2.78
CA VAL A 298 -0.21 1.38 2.68
C VAL A 298 0.10 1.18 1.21
N GLN A 299 0.86 2.09 0.65
CA GLN A 299 1.16 2.15 -0.77
C GLN A 299 2.63 1.85 -1.00
N ALA A 300 2.92 0.76 -1.68
CA ALA A 300 4.29 0.49 -2.11
C ALA A 300 4.66 1.48 -3.22
N VAL A 301 5.79 2.15 -3.03
CA VAL A 301 6.29 3.16 -3.97
C VAL A 301 7.61 2.68 -4.56
N TYR A 302 7.65 2.54 -5.88
CA TYR A 302 8.88 2.34 -6.62
C TYR A 302 9.44 3.70 -7.03
N VAL A 303 10.72 3.88 -6.80
CA VAL A 303 11.45 5.11 -7.16
C VAL A 303 12.40 4.78 -8.31
N PRO A 304 12.11 5.25 -9.54
CA PRO A 304 12.98 4.99 -10.70
C PRO A 304 14.39 5.53 -10.48
N ALA A 305 15.40 4.68 -10.67
CA ALA A 305 16.82 5.02 -10.52
C ALA A 305 17.18 5.66 -9.16
N ASP A 306 16.39 5.38 -8.12
CA ASP A 306 16.50 5.97 -6.78
C ASP A 306 16.43 7.53 -6.79
N ASP A 307 15.80 8.09 -7.83
CA ASP A 307 15.62 9.54 -8.00
C ASP A 307 14.28 10.01 -7.41
N LEU A 308 14.33 10.55 -6.20
CA LEU A 308 13.17 11.09 -5.51
C LEU A 308 12.57 12.35 -6.17
N THR A 309 13.30 12.94 -7.13
CA THR A 309 12.84 14.13 -7.89
C THR A 309 12.04 13.74 -9.14
N ASP A 310 12.00 12.47 -9.50
CA ASP A 310 11.14 11.98 -10.57
C ASP A 310 9.67 12.38 -10.32
N PRO A 311 8.94 12.89 -11.32
CA PRO A 311 7.60 13.41 -11.13
C PRO A 311 6.58 12.44 -10.51
N ALA A 312 6.70 11.13 -10.77
CA ALA A 312 5.77 10.15 -10.24
C ALA A 312 5.92 9.96 -8.72
N PRO A 313 7.09 9.59 -8.17
CA PRO A 313 7.27 9.53 -6.73
C PRO A 313 7.08 10.90 -6.07
N ALA A 314 7.60 11.99 -6.66
CA ALA A 314 7.45 13.33 -6.10
C ALA A 314 5.96 13.73 -5.90
N THR A 315 5.11 13.45 -6.88
CA THR A 315 3.65 13.69 -6.78
C THR A 315 3.03 12.78 -5.71
N THR A 316 3.43 11.52 -5.64
CA THR A 316 2.94 10.58 -4.62
C THR A 316 3.28 11.07 -3.21
N PHE A 317 4.51 11.54 -2.98
CA PHE A 317 4.96 12.05 -1.67
C PHE A 317 4.11 13.19 -1.12
N THR A 318 3.56 14.03 -1.99
CA THR A 318 2.70 15.15 -1.54
C THR A 318 1.46 14.69 -0.81
N HIS A 319 0.99 13.47 -1.07
CA HIS A 319 -0.21 12.87 -0.47
C HIS A 319 0.09 12.03 0.77
N LEU A 320 1.34 11.66 1.02
CA LEU A 320 1.68 10.73 2.10
C LEU A 320 1.73 11.43 3.47
N ASP A 321 1.19 10.76 4.48
CA ASP A 321 1.23 11.19 5.88
C ASP A 321 2.40 10.58 6.64
N ALA A 322 2.83 9.39 6.24
CA ALA A 322 3.99 8.69 6.78
C ALA A 322 4.74 7.94 5.70
N THR A 323 6.03 7.73 5.92
CA THR A 323 6.88 6.90 5.08
C THR A 323 7.59 5.85 5.93
N THR A 324 7.53 4.60 5.48
CA THR A 324 8.26 3.48 6.07
C THR A 324 9.28 3.00 5.05
N VAL A 325 10.56 3.13 5.39
CA VAL A 325 11.67 2.75 4.51
C VAL A 325 12.27 1.43 5.00
N LEU A 326 12.31 0.43 4.13
CA LEU A 326 12.97 -0.85 4.39
C LEU A 326 14.39 -0.84 3.81
N SER A 327 15.38 -1.11 4.65
CA SER A 327 16.80 -1.05 4.32
C SER A 327 17.42 -2.44 4.14
N ARG A 328 18.22 -2.59 3.07
CA ARG A 328 19.02 -3.81 2.86
C ARG A 328 20.13 -3.96 3.88
N ASP A 329 20.70 -2.85 4.33
CA ASP A 329 21.80 -2.86 5.30
C ASP A 329 21.29 -3.39 6.64
N ILE A 330 20.11 -2.98 7.06
CA ILE A 330 19.46 -3.50 8.28
C ILE A 330 19.08 -4.97 8.11
N ALA A 331 18.52 -5.35 6.96
CA ALA A 331 18.20 -6.74 6.65
C ALA A 331 19.45 -7.64 6.65
N SER A 332 20.58 -7.15 6.15
CA SER A 332 21.86 -7.89 6.14
C SER A 332 22.41 -8.16 7.54
N GLN A 333 22.03 -7.33 8.53
CA GLN A 333 22.36 -7.52 9.94
C GLN A 333 21.42 -8.51 10.66
N GLY A 334 20.46 -9.09 9.94
CA GLY A 334 19.47 -10.02 10.51
C GLY A 334 18.42 -9.35 11.39
N ILE A 335 18.23 -8.03 11.24
CA ILE A 335 17.20 -7.26 11.97
C ILE A 335 15.94 -7.18 11.12
N TYR A 336 14.87 -7.79 11.59
CA TYR A 336 13.55 -7.80 10.93
C TYR A 336 12.45 -7.38 11.91
N PRO A 337 11.49 -6.53 11.49
CA PRO A 337 11.39 -5.91 10.17
C PRO A 337 12.56 -4.95 9.91
N ALA A 338 13.03 -4.93 8.67
CA ALA A 338 14.20 -4.14 8.28
C ALA A 338 13.88 -2.65 8.06
N VAL A 339 13.08 -2.07 8.93
CA VAL A 339 12.67 -0.67 8.87
C VAL A 339 13.83 0.23 9.28
N ASP A 340 14.17 1.19 8.43
CA ASP A 340 15.18 2.19 8.75
C ASP A 340 14.57 3.30 9.63
N PRO A 341 15.01 3.42 10.89
CA PRO A 341 14.42 4.38 11.82
C PRO A 341 14.86 5.83 11.58
N LEU A 342 15.91 6.05 10.79
CA LEU A 342 16.41 7.39 10.46
C LEU A 342 15.79 7.93 9.17
N GLU A 343 15.49 7.05 8.21
CA GLU A 343 14.86 7.41 6.94
C GLU A 343 13.34 7.39 6.98
N SER A 344 12.75 6.68 7.94
CA SER A 344 11.30 6.59 8.10
C SER A 344 10.75 7.79 8.87
N THR A 345 9.61 8.31 8.43
CA THR A 345 9.01 9.52 8.99
C THR A 345 7.51 9.41 9.15
N SER A 346 6.93 10.23 10.04
CA SER A 346 5.48 10.39 10.15
C SER A 346 5.12 11.82 10.53
N ARG A 347 4.10 12.38 9.87
CA ARG A 347 3.60 13.72 10.17
C ARG A 347 2.94 13.82 11.53
N ILE A 348 2.39 12.72 12.02
CA ILE A 348 1.73 12.70 13.34
C ILE A 348 2.72 12.52 14.50
N LEU A 349 4.01 12.31 14.25
CA LEU A 349 5.01 12.23 15.32
C LEU A 349 5.33 13.62 15.88
N THR A 350 4.36 14.18 16.57
CA THR A 350 4.43 15.47 17.24
C THR A 350 3.87 15.32 18.66
N PRO A 351 4.33 16.13 19.64
CA PRO A 351 3.85 16.02 21.03
C PRO A 351 2.34 16.12 21.17
N ASP A 352 1.70 16.96 20.34
CA ASP A 352 0.26 17.19 20.38
C ASP A 352 -0.56 15.98 19.92
N MET A 353 0.02 15.16 19.01
CA MET A 353 -0.67 14.02 18.41
C MET A 353 -0.40 12.71 19.13
N VAL A 354 0.89 12.42 19.41
CA VAL A 354 1.30 11.15 20.00
C VAL A 354 1.50 11.22 21.51
N GLY A 355 1.52 12.41 22.08
CA GLY A 355 1.87 12.67 23.46
C GLY A 355 3.36 12.93 23.68
N GLN A 356 3.67 13.64 24.77
CA GLN A 356 5.03 14.10 25.05
C GLN A 356 6.01 12.93 25.24
N GLU A 357 5.62 11.91 26.00
CA GLU A 357 6.47 10.76 26.29
C GLU A 357 6.87 9.98 25.02
N HIS A 358 5.91 9.66 24.16
CA HIS A 358 6.18 8.97 22.91
C HIS A 358 7.15 9.78 22.04
N TYR A 359 6.88 11.07 21.88
CA TYR A 359 7.71 11.96 21.07
C TYR A 359 9.16 12.03 21.60
N GLU A 360 9.34 12.21 22.89
CA GLU A 360 10.67 12.27 23.52
C GLU A 360 11.45 10.97 23.33
N VAL A 361 10.83 9.82 23.54
CA VAL A 361 11.47 8.51 23.37
C VAL A 361 11.84 8.29 21.91
N ALA A 362 10.96 8.57 20.97
CA ALA A 362 11.23 8.44 19.54
C ALA A 362 12.42 9.32 19.11
N ARG A 363 12.45 10.57 19.55
CA ARG A 363 13.55 11.49 19.24
C ARG A 363 14.86 11.06 19.88
N ALA A 364 14.84 10.61 21.12
CA ALA A 364 16.04 10.11 21.79
C ALA A 364 16.60 8.85 21.09
N VAL A 365 15.73 7.95 20.64
CA VAL A 365 16.13 6.79 19.83
C VAL A 365 16.78 7.22 18.53
N GLN A 366 16.18 8.15 17.81
CA GLN A 366 16.76 8.67 16.56
C GLN A 366 18.12 9.33 16.78
N GLN A 367 18.25 10.12 17.84
CA GLN A 367 19.52 10.80 18.17
C GLN A 367 20.65 9.81 18.49
N ILE A 368 20.35 8.77 19.28
CA ILE A 368 21.39 7.78 19.64
C ILE A 368 21.80 6.95 18.42
N LEU A 369 20.86 6.62 17.53
CA LEU A 369 21.16 5.91 16.28
C LEU A 369 21.92 6.78 15.30
N GLN A 370 21.59 8.06 15.19
CA GLN A 370 22.33 9.03 14.38
C GLN A 370 23.77 9.17 14.88
N ARG A 371 23.96 9.29 16.19
CA ARG A 371 25.29 9.35 16.77
C ARG A 371 26.10 8.08 16.51
N TYR A 372 25.46 6.93 16.59
CA TYR A 372 26.11 5.66 16.27
C TYR A 372 26.53 5.59 14.80
N GLN A 373 25.69 6.06 13.87
CA GLN A 373 26.04 6.12 12.46
C GLN A 373 27.28 7.00 12.20
N GLU A 374 27.37 8.17 12.83
CA GLU A 374 28.51 9.06 12.74
C GLU A 374 29.80 8.43 13.27
N LEU A 375 29.70 7.58 14.28
CA LEU A 375 30.84 6.91 14.91
C LEU A 375 31.30 5.65 14.16
N GLN A 376 30.49 5.10 13.26
CA GLN A 376 30.82 3.84 12.56
C GLN A 376 32.12 3.91 11.78
N ASP A 377 32.40 5.01 11.08
CA ASP A 377 33.61 5.18 10.32
C ASP A 377 34.85 5.26 11.26
N ILE A 378 34.70 5.91 12.39
CA ILE A 378 35.74 6.00 13.41
C ILE A 378 36.01 4.62 14.01
N ILE A 379 34.96 3.86 14.33
CA ILE A 379 35.10 2.51 14.87
C ILE A 379 35.74 1.57 13.87
N ALA A 380 35.42 1.69 12.58
CA ALA A 380 36.01 0.86 11.54
C ALA A 380 37.52 1.10 11.33
N ILE A 381 37.97 2.35 11.52
CA ILE A 381 39.36 2.73 11.31
C ILE A 381 40.20 2.58 12.58
N MET A 382 39.72 3.04 13.72
CA MET A 382 40.47 3.16 14.97
C MET A 382 40.11 2.12 16.02
N GLY A 383 38.94 1.46 15.87
CA GLY A 383 38.41 0.53 16.86
C GLY A 383 37.60 1.20 17.98
N MET A 384 36.92 0.39 18.77
CA MET A 384 36.05 0.85 19.88
C MET A 384 36.83 1.46 21.03
N ASP A 385 38.07 1.01 21.24
CA ASP A 385 38.87 1.39 22.42
C ASP A 385 39.31 2.87 22.40
N GLU A 386 39.41 3.46 21.20
CA GLU A 386 39.81 4.86 21.02
C GLU A 386 38.64 5.86 21.21
N LEU A 387 37.41 5.36 21.37
CA LEU A 387 36.27 6.24 21.62
C LEU A 387 36.26 6.79 23.05
N ALA A 388 35.73 8.00 23.21
CA ALA A 388 35.43 8.53 24.53
C ALA A 388 34.39 7.67 25.26
N GLU A 389 34.41 7.65 26.58
CA GLU A 389 33.51 6.81 27.37
C GLU A 389 32.03 7.12 27.10
N GLU A 390 31.68 8.38 26.85
CA GLU A 390 30.32 8.78 26.45
C GLU A 390 29.91 8.17 25.11
N ASP A 391 30.80 8.12 24.14
CA ASP A 391 30.58 7.55 22.82
C ASP A 391 30.51 6.00 22.89
N LYS A 392 31.33 5.37 23.72
CA LYS A 392 31.21 3.91 24.00
C LYS A 392 29.85 3.54 24.57
N LEU A 393 29.35 4.35 25.50
CA LEU A 393 28.04 4.15 26.08
C LEU A 393 26.93 4.35 25.04
N ALA A 394 27.03 5.41 24.24
CA ALA A 394 26.09 5.69 23.15
C ALA A 394 26.04 4.52 22.14
N VAL A 395 27.18 4.00 21.71
CA VAL A 395 27.28 2.83 20.82
C VAL A 395 26.66 1.58 21.44
N ASN A 396 26.93 1.32 22.71
CA ASN A 396 26.36 0.17 23.42
C ASN A 396 24.82 0.24 23.45
N ARG A 397 24.27 1.38 23.85
CA ARG A 397 22.82 1.60 23.86
C ARG A 397 22.20 1.56 22.46
N ALA A 398 22.85 2.18 21.47
CA ALA A 398 22.40 2.16 20.08
C ALA A 398 22.28 0.74 19.50
N ARG A 399 23.24 -0.13 19.77
CA ARG A 399 23.20 -1.54 19.37
C ARG A 399 22.03 -2.30 20.02
N LYS A 400 21.78 -2.03 21.30
CA LYS A 400 20.63 -2.61 22.01
C LYS A 400 19.31 -2.11 21.41
N VAL A 401 19.21 -0.82 21.12
CA VAL A 401 18.04 -0.20 20.44
C VAL A 401 17.79 -0.85 19.09
N GLN A 402 18.82 -1.00 18.24
CA GLN A 402 18.69 -1.64 16.94
C GLN A 402 18.16 -3.07 17.06
N ARG A 403 18.73 -3.86 17.97
CA ARG A 403 18.29 -5.24 18.17
C ARG A 403 16.89 -5.34 18.78
N PHE A 404 16.53 -4.41 19.66
CA PHE A 404 15.18 -4.35 20.23
C PHE A 404 14.11 -3.90 19.25
N MET A 405 14.49 -3.23 18.14
CA MET A 405 13.58 -2.95 17.04
C MET A 405 13.15 -4.21 16.28
N SER A 406 13.94 -5.27 16.33
CA SER A 406 13.55 -6.56 15.75
C SER A 406 12.38 -7.19 16.50
N GLN A 407 11.55 -7.90 15.74
CA GLN A 407 10.33 -8.52 16.25
C GLN A 407 9.97 -9.73 15.42
N SER A 408 9.54 -10.83 16.07
CA SER A 408 8.99 -11.98 15.37
C SER A 408 7.57 -11.70 14.89
N PHE A 409 7.27 -12.12 13.66
CA PHE A 409 5.97 -11.95 13.05
C PHE A 409 5.16 -13.24 13.04
N SER A 410 3.86 -13.12 13.28
CA SER A 410 2.94 -14.24 13.29
C SER A 410 2.88 -14.94 11.94
N VAL A 411 2.90 -14.18 10.86
CA VAL A 411 2.88 -14.71 9.49
C VAL A 411 4.19 -15.42 9.09
N ALA A 412 5.27 -15.19 9.80
CA ALA A 412 6.57 -15.84 9.57
C ALA A 412 6.86 -17.01 10.53
N GLU A 413 5.97 -17.32 11.45
CA GLU A 413 6.17 -18.33 12.50
C GLU A 413 6.54 -19.71 11.93
N GLN A 414 5.87 -20.13 10.87
CA GLN A 414 6.14 -21.42 10.21
C GLN A 414 7.54 -21.52 9.58
N PHE A 415 8.15 -20.39 9.22
CA PHE A 415 9.50 -20.35 8.61
C PHE A 415 10.60 -20.15 9.64
N THR A 416 10.32 -19.37 10.68
CA THR A 416 11.31 -18.99 11.70
C THR A 416 11.29 -19.89 12.93
N GLY A 417 10.17 -20.59 13.17
CA GLY A 417 9.95 -21.35 14.39
C GLY A 417 9.78 -20.49 15.64
N MET A 418 9.69 -19.16 15.48
CA MET A 418 9.48 -18.23 16.58
C MET A 418 8.01 -17.76 16.59
N PRO A 419 7.33 -17.83 17.75
CA PRO A 419 5.96 -17.35 17.84
C PRO A 419 5.91 -15.85 17.55
N GLY A 420 4.89 -15.44 16.79
CA GLY A 420 4.65 -14.04 16.46
C GLY A 420 4.25 -13.26 17.70
N GLN A 421 4.54 -11.97 17.68
CA GLN A 421 4.28 -11.09 18.80
C GLN A 421 3.63 -9.78 18.33
N TYR A 422 2.52 -9.46 18.96
CA TYR A 422 1.93 -8.12 18.91
C TYR A 422 2.39 -7.34 20.15
N VAL A 423 3.08 -6.23 19.96
CA VAL A 423 3.59 -5.42 21.06
C VAL A 423 2.77 -4.13 21.17
N PRO A 424 2.02 -3.94 22.26
CA PRO A 424 1.28 -2.69 22.48
C PRO A 424 2.21 -1.48 22.50
N LEU A 425 1.77 -0.36 21.96
CA LEU A 425 2.53 0.89 21.88
C LEU A 425 3.09 1.31 23.25
N LYS A 426 2.30 1.18 24.31
CA LYS A 426 2.74 1.49 25.68
C LYS A 426 3.96 0.68 26.11
N GLU A 427 3.99 -0.61 25.79
CA GLU A 427 5.13 -1.48 26.11
C GLU A 427 6.35 -1.17 25.23
N THR A 428 6.11 -0.77 23.99
CA THR A 428 7.17 -0.29 23.10
C THR A 428 7.84 0.96 23.66
N ILE A 429 7.08 1.97 24.04
CA ILE A 429 7.60 3.21 24.64
C ILE A 429 8.37 2.90 25.93
N ARG A 430 7.79 2.09 26.82
CA ARG A 430 8.43 1.68 28.08
C ARG A 430 9.78 1.02 27.85
N GLY A 431 9.83 0.06 26.93
CA GLY A 431 11.03 -0.71 26.66
C GLY A 431 12.18 0.15 26.09
N PHE A 432 11.88 0.99 25.09
CA PHE A 432 12.88 1.89 24.55
C PHE A 432 13.34 2.96 25.54
N ARG A 433 12.43 3.49 26.37
CA ARG A 433 12.81 4.43 27.45
C ARG A 433 13.81 3.81 28.41
N MET A 434 13.57 2.60 28.89
CA MET A 434 14.47 1.91 29.80
C MET A 434 15.87 1.68 29.20
N ILE A 435 15.95 1.39 27.90
CA ILE A 435 17.24 1.24 27.23
C ILE A 435 17.99 2.58 27.17
N ILE A 436 17.29 3.65 26.81
CA ILE A 436 17.87 5.00 26.66
C ILE A 436 18.32 5.55 28.04
N ASP A 437 17.50 5.36 29.06
CA ASP A 437 17.77 5.85 30.43
C ASP A 437 18.90 5.06 31.12
N GLY A 438 19.34 3.94 30.52
CA GLY A 438 20.48 3.17 31.01
C GLY A 438 20.14 2.04 31.97
N GLU A 439 18.88 1.78 32.21
CA GLU A 439 18.43 0.67 33.10
C GLU A 439 18.84 -0.71 32.57
N CYS A 440 19.19 -0.78 31.28
CA CYS A 440 19.60 -2.02 30.60
C CYS A 440 21.07 -2.06 30.23
N ASP A 441 21.92 -1.17 30.73
CA ASP A 441 23.32 -1.06 30.31
C ASP A 441 24.14 -2.33 30.59
N ASP A 442 23.83 -3.05 31.65
CA ASP A 442 24.48 -4.30 32.06
C ASP A 442 23.98 -5.56 31.30
N ILE A 443 22.96 -5.43 30.46
CA ILE A 443 22.35 -6.55 29.74
C ILE A 443 23.07 -6.77 28.42
N PRO A 444 23.47 -8.02 28.08
CA PRO A 444 24.06 -8.34 26.79
C PRO A 444 23.13 -7.97 25.62
N GLU A 445 23.69 -7.37 24.57
CA GLU A 445 22.91 -6.92 23.39
C GLU A 445 22.14 -8.07 22.69
N SER A 446 22.62 -9.31 22.78
CA SER A 446 21.97 -10.49 22.20
C SER A 446 20.60 -10.79 22.80
N CYS A 447 20.35 -10.37 24.05
CA CYS A 447 19.06 -10.59 24.71
C CYS A 447 17.93 -9.74 24.11
N PHE A 448 18.27 -8.66 23.40
CA PHE A 448 17.30 -7.74 22.78
C PHE A 448 16.81 -8.21 21.41
N LEU A 449 17.55 -9.12 20.76
CA LEU A 449 17.20 -9.60 19.43
C LEU A 449 15.90 -10.42 19.47
N PHE A 450 14.93 -10.07 18.64
CA PHE A 450 13.60 -10.67 18.57
C PHE A 450 12.89 -10.80 19.94
N ALA A 451 13.13 -9.85 20.82
CA ALA A 451 12.34 -9.70 22.03
C ALA A 451 11.09 -8.86 21.71
N GLY A 452 9.92 -9.25 22.21
CA GLY A 452 8.71 -8.46 22.06
C GLY A 452 8.70 -7.30 23.03
N THR A 453 8.51 -7.59 24.32
CA THR A 453 8.55 -6.58 25.38
C THR A 453 9.89 -6.60 26.10
N ILE A 454 10.17 -5.52 26.86
CA ILE A 454 11.38 -5.43 27.70
C ILE A 454 11.41 -6.53 28.76
N ASP A 455 10.28 -7.01 29.24
CA ASP A 455 10.19 -8.09 30.22
C ASP A 455 10.71 -9.41 29.66
N GLU A 456 10.60 -9.63 28.36
CA GLU A 456 11.21 -10.80 27.71
C GLU A 456 12.73 -10.70 27.65
N VAL A 457 13.28 -9.49 27.50
CA VAL A 457 14.73 -9.26 27.61
C VAL A 457 15.23 -9.71 28.98
N PHE A 458 14.57 -9.30 30.05
CA PHE A 458 14.91 -9.72 31.41
C PHE A 458 14.79 -11.24 31.62
N LYS A 459 13.77 -11.86 31.03
CA LYS A 459 13.63 -13.34 31.08
C LYS A 459 14.77 -14.06 30.34
N LYS A 460 15.24 -13.51 29.23
CA LYS A 460 16.39 -14.07 28.48
C LYS A 460 17.68 -13.97 29.30
N VAL A 461 17.90 -12.89 30.03
CA VAL A 461 19.05 -12.76 30.95
C VAL A 461 19.04 -13.84 32.01
N GLY A 462 17.88 -14.12 32.66
CA GLY A 462 17.75 -15.17 33.66
C GLY A 462 18.04 -16.59 33.11
N LYS A 463 17.77 -16.83 31.82
CA LYS A 463 18.10 -18.10 31.16
C LYS A 463 19.55 -18.20 30.74
N ALA A 464 20.19 -17.08 30.39
CA ALA A 464 21.61 -17.06 30.00
C ALA A 464 22.56 -17.24 31.20
N GLY A 465 22.12 -16.92 32.40
CA GLY A 465 22.90 -17.12 33.65
C GLY A 465 22.82 -18.53 34.23
N THR A 466 22.10 -19.46 33.57
CA THR A 466 21.90 -20.85 34.04
C THR A 466 22.60 -21.90 33.16
N VAL A 467 23.53 -21.50 32.28
CA VAL A 467 24.36 -22.41 31.45
C VAL A 467 25.81 -22.39 31.93
#